data_f10d52a2b0bf8ba03e46dd231c18449d
#
_entry.id   f10d52a2b0bf8ba03e46dd231c18449d
#
_cell.length_a   1.000
_cell.length_b   1.000
_cell.length_c   1.000
_cell.angle_alpha   90.00
_cell.angle_beta   90.00
_cell.angle_gamma   90.00
#
_symmetry.space_group_name_H-M   'P 1'
#
loop_
_entity.id
_entity.type
_entity.pdbx_description
1 polymer ?
#
loop_
_entity_poly.entity_id
_entity_poly.type
_entity_poly.pdbx_seq_one_letter_code
_entity_poly.pdbx_strand_id
1 'polypeptide(L)'
;MAGLQPDAAAQRIAEALQAYVVHPKVSVIVVKGTPATVEVLGSVDHGGQIELQSGDRVVDAIARAGVGPTSYADLNHITVNRMVGGVPHLYNINLYHMLLNADYSSDPILQPGDVVYVPKARQYNIANLTNIPFALYYLYLLINPAAGLCCGPK
;
A
#
# COMPACT_ATOMS: atom_id res chain seq x y z
N MET A 1 -29.63 15.50 9.16
CA MET A 1 -28.83 15.44 10.42
C MET A 1 -27.37 15.02 10.20
N ALA A 2 -26.90 14.96 8.97
CA ALA A 2 -25.52 14.64 8.66
C ALA A 2 -24.58 15.77 9.12
N GLY A 3 -23.44 15.41 9.76
CA GLY A 3 -22.39 16.36 10.16
C GLY A 3 -22.55 16.99 11.56
N LEU A 4 -23.52 16.58 12.36
CA LEU A 4 -23.66 17.04 13.74
C LEU A 4 -22.90 16.12 14.70
N GLN A 5 -22.25 16.70 15.70
CA GLN A 5 -21.72 15.94 16.82
C GLN A 5 -22.85 15.28 17.62
N PRO A 6 -22.62 14.12 18.26
CA PRO A 6 -23.64 13.36 18.99
C PRO A 6 -24.41 14.19 20.03
N ASP A 7 -23.71 15.06 20.74
CA ASP A 7 -24.31 15.92 21.77
C ASP A 7 -25.24 16.97 21.16
N ALA A 8 -24.84 17.58 20.04
CA ALA A 8 -25.69 18.55 19.32
C ALA A 8 -26.93 17.86 18.70
N ALA A 9 -26.79 16.62 18.26
CA ALA A 9 -27.94 15.82 17.80
C ALA A 9 -28.89 15.49 18.94
N ALA A 10 -28.36 15.10 20.10
CA ALA A 10 -29.17 14.79 21.30
C ALA A 10 -29.99 16.03 21.75
N GLN A 11 -29.39 17.22 21.76
CA GLN A 11 -30.06 18.46 22.11
C GLN A 11 -31.21 18.78 21.16
N ARG A 12 -30.97 18.72 19.84
CA ARG A 12 -32.02 18.99 18.84
C ARG A 12 -33.19 18.00 18.92
N ILE A 13 -32.89 16.74 19.20
CA ILE A 13 -33.93 15.71 19.41
C ILE A 13 -34.71 16.02 20.69
N ALA A 14 -34.02 16.39 21.78
CA ALA A 14 -34.66 16.76 23.03
C ALA A 14 -35.60 17.97 22.87
N GLU A 15 -35.15 19.02 22.17
CA GLU A 15 -35.98 20.19 21.85
C GLU A 15 -37.23 19.81 21.06
N ALA A 16 -37.08 18.97 20.02
CA ALA A 16 -38.23 18.51 19.23
C ALA A 16 -39.22 17.69 20.04
N LEU A 17 -38.76 16.93 21.04
CA LEU A 17 -39.58 16.10 21.91
C LEU A 17 -40.28 16.90 23.04
N GLN A 18 -39.84 18.11 23.36
CA GLN A 18 -40.46 18.96 24.38
C GLN A 18 -41.95 19.27 24.10
N ALA A 19 -42.34 19.22 22.84
CA ALA A 19 -43.75 19.43 22.44
C ALA A 19 -44.63 18.25 22.87
N TYR A 20 -44.09 17.09 23.18
CA TYR A 20 -44.82 15.85 23.46
C TYR A 20 -44.48 15.25 24.83
N VAL A 21 -43.33 15.55 25.40
CA VAL A 21 -42.83 14.96 26.66
C VAL A 21 -42.22 16.05 27.53
N VAL A 22 -42.61 16.06 28.82
CA VAL A 22 -42.07 16.99 29.83
C VAL A 22 -40.69 16.46 30.26
N HIS A 23 -39.64 17.29 30.06
CA HIS A 23 -38.24 16.96 30.39
C HIS A 23 -37.68 15.71 29.71
N PRO A 24 -37.63 15.65 28.34
CA PRO A 24 -37.08 14.50 27.65
C PRO A 24 -35.57 14.41 27.88
N LYS A 25 -35.08 13.24 28.32
CA LYS A 25 -33.66 12.91 28.38
C LYS A 25 -33.31 12.08 27.16
N VAL A 26 -32.45 12.60 26.26
CA VAL A 26 -32.06 11.93 25.04
C VAL A 26 -30.56 11.61 25.10
N SER A 27 -30.21 10.35 24.85
CA SER A 27 -28.84 9.91 24.67
C SER A 27 -28.67 9.42 23.23
N VAL A 28 -27.69 9.95 22.50
CA VAL A 28 -27.36 9.51 21.15
C VAL A 28 -26.09 8.68 21.20
N ILE A 29 -26.21 7.41 20.84
CA ILE A 29 -25.07 6.50 20.74
C ILE A 29 -24.74 6.34 19.25
N VAL A 30 -23.52 6.69 18.87
CA VAL A 30 -23.03 6.42 17.51
C VAL A 30 -22.63 4.96 17.41
N VAL A 31 -23.46 4.17 16.76
CA VAL A 31 -23.10 2.80 16.38
C VAL A 31 -22.12 2.91 15.21
N LYS A 32 -20.94 2.29 15.31
CA LYS A 32 -19.97 2.25 14.21
C LYS A 32 -20.69 1.77 12.93
N GLY A 33 -20.66 2.62 11.89
CA GLY A 33 -21.11 2.24 10.56
C GLY A 33 -20.23 1.12 9.97
N THR A 34 -20.55 0.68 8.77
CA THR A 34 -19.67 -0.22 8.00
C THR A 34 -18.26 0.37 7.97
N PRO A 35 -17.22 -0.38 8.39
CA PRO A 35 -15.87 0.13 8.38
C PRO A 35 -15.49 0.55 6.96
N ALA A 36 -14.83 1.69 6.86
CA ALA A 36 -14.22 2.12 5.61
C ALA A 36 -13.11 1.14 5.26
N THR A 37 -13.11 0.60 4.06
CA THR A 37 -12.11 -0.38 3.63
C THR A 37 -11.45 0.05 2.33
N VAL A 38 -10.19 -0.39 2.16
CA VAL A 38 -9.45 -0.37 0.89
C VAL A 38 -9.10 -1.79 0.52
N GLU A 39 -8.86 -2.02 -0.76
CA GLU A 39 -8.43 -3.31 -1.26
C GLU A 39 -6.94 -3.24 -1.61
N VAL A 40 -6.13 -4.15 -1.04
CA VAL A 40 -4.71 -4.26 -1.34
C VAL A 40 -4.45 -5.56 -2.07
N LEU A 41 -3.90 -5.45 -3.30
CA LEU A 41 -3.69 -6.55 -4.22
C LEU A 41 -2.23 -6.63 -4.67
N GLY A 42 -1.81 -7.81 -5.11
CA GLY A 42 -0.51 -8.04 -5.73
C GLY A 42 0.49 -8.76 -4.81
N SER A 43 1.74 -8.34 -4.85
CA SER A 43 2.84 -8.97 -4.11
C SER A 43 2.90 -8.50 -2.65
N VAL A 44 1.92 -8.91 -1.86
CA VAL A 44 1.83 -8.68 -0.41
C VAL A 44 1.55 -10.00 0.30
N ASP A 45 1.87 -10.09 1.58
CA ASP A 45 1.71 -11.33 2.35
C ASP A 45 0.22 -11.59 2.68
N HIS A 46 -0.53 -10.52 2.97
CA HIS A 46 -1.94 -10.57 3.36
C HIS A 46 -2.74 -9.58 2.51
N GLY A 47 -2.96 -9.96 1.23
CA GLY A 47 -3.81 -9.18 0.33
C GLY A 47 -5.28 -9.30 0.67
N GLY A 48 -6.07 -8.32 0.24
CA GLY A 48 -7.52 -8.26 0.40
C GLY A 48 -8.01 -6.97 1.01
N GLN A 49 -9.17 -7.01 1.64
CA GLN A 49 -9.77 -5.85 2.28
C GLN A 49 -9.07 -5.50 3.60
N ILE A 50 -8.66 -4.24 3.71
CA ILE A 50 -8.03 -3.67 4.91
C ILE A 50 -8.92 -2.55 5.43
N GLU A 51 -9.24 -2.59 6.73
CA GLU A 51 -9.99 -1.53 7.39
C GLU A 51 -9.14 -0.26 7.48
N LEU A 52 -9.72 0.86 7.04
CA LEU A 52 -9.11 2.17 7.15
C LEU A 52 -9.37 2.80 8.53
N GLN A 53 -8.34 3.37 9.09
CA GLN A 53 -8.45 4.32 10.18
C GLN A 53 -8.43 5.75 9.61
N SER A 54 -8.92 6.70 10.40
CA SER A 54 -8.95 8.10 9.97
C SER A 54 -7.52 8.63 9.76
N GLY A 55 -7.22 9.07 8.55
CA GLY A 55 -5.92 9.60 8.17
C GLY A 55 -4.92 8.57 7.64
N ASP A 56 -5.30 7.31 7.50
CA ASP A 56 -4.43 6.29 6.91
C ASP A 56 -3.95 6.65 5.51
N ARG A 57 -2.68 6.38 5.28
CA ARG A 57 -1.99 6.59 4.00
C ARG A 57 -1.69 5.25 3.34
N VAL A 58 -1.16 5.32 2.12
CA VAL A 58 -0.79 4.11 1.37
C VAL A 58 0.27 3.30 2.08
N VAL A 59 1.24 3.95 2.73
CA VAL A 59 2.26 3.28 3.56
C VAL A 59 1.63 2.45 4.67
N ASP A 60 0.59 2.97 5.36
CA ASP A 60 -0.07 2.27 6.47
C ASP A 60 -0.81 1.03 5.98
N ALA A 61 -1.52 1.12 4.85
CA ALA A 61 -2.22 -0.01 4.26
C ALA A 61 -1.25 -1.12 3.81
N ILE A 62 -0.14 -0.74 3.16
CA ILE A 62 0.90 -1.69 2.72
C ILE A 62 1.59 -2.34 3.92
N ALA A 63 1.87 -1.57 4.98
CA ALA A 63 2.46 -2.11 6.21
C ALA A 63 1.53 -3.15 6.88
N ARG A 64 0.21 -2.93 6.87
CA ARG A 64 -0.77 -3.92 7.38
C ARG A 64 -0.92 -5.13 6.47
N ALA A 65 -0.85 -4.93 5.13
CA ALA A 65 -0.87 -6.02 4.17
C ALA A 65 0.38 -6.90 4.28
N GLY A 66 1.46 -6.38 4.84
CA GLY A 66 2.74 -7.04 4.94
C GLY A 66 3.47 -7.09 3.60
N VAL A 67 4.69 -6.56 3.57
CA VAL A 67 5.63 -6.76 2.47
C VAL A 67 6.81 -7.53 3.03
N GLY A 68 6.70 -8.86 2.96
CA GLY A 68 7.75 -9.74 3.45
C GLY A 68 8.92 -9.87 2.48
N PRO A 69 10.05 -10.39 2.95
CA PRO A 69 11.23 -10.63 2.12
C PRO A 69 10.97 -11.64 0.99
N THR A 70 9.90 -12.42 1.10
CA THR A 70 9.47 -13.40 0.10
C THR A 70 8.47 -12.86 -0.91
N SER A 71 7.86 -11.70 -0.66
CA SER A 71 6.81 -11.14 -1.51
C SER A 71 7.32 -10.65 -2.87
N TYR A 72 8.63 -10.39 -3.00
CA TYR A 72 9.22 -9.82 -4.21
C TYR A 72 8.46 -8.60 -4.75
N ALA A 73 8.00 -7.75 -3.84
CA ALA A 73 7.25 -6.55 -4.18
C ALA A 73 8.13 -5.51 -4.85
N ASP A 74 7.61 -4.89 -5.91
CA ASP A 74 8.23 -3.71 -6.51
C ASP A 74 7.69 -2.44 -5.84
N LEU A 75 8.43 -1.96 -4.84
CA LEU A 75 8.08 -0.77 -4.07
C LEU A 75 8.26 0.54 -4.84
N ASN A 76 8.86 0.49 -6.03
CA ASN A 76 9.06 1.69 -6.87
C ASN A 76 7.82 2.03 -7.70
N HIS A 77 6.94 1.04 -7.97
CA HIS A 77 5.85 1.18 -8.94
C HIS A 77 4.49 0.76 -8.34
N ILE A 78 4.20 1.20 -7.12
CA ILE A 78 2.90 0.96 -6.50
C ILE A 78 1.86 1.86 -7.14
N THR A 79 0.68 1.33 -7.41
CA THR A 79 -0.41 2.10 -8.01
C THR A 79 -1.64 2.10 -7.10
N VAL A 80 -2.26 3.27 -6.97
CA VAL A 80 -3.56 3.42 -6.29
C VAL A 80 -4.58 3.84 -7.32
N ASN A 81 -5.62 3.06 -7.46
CA ASN A 81 -6.75 3.35 -8.32
C ASN A 81 -7.92 3.85 -7.46
N ARG A 82 -8.35 5.09 -7.73
CA ARG A 82 -9.46 5.76 -7.05
C ARG A 82 -10.54 6.14 -8.03
N MET A 83 -11.78 5.82 -7.70
CA MET A 83 -12.93 6.26 -8.48
C MET A 83 -13.42 7.62 -7.99
N VAL A 84 -13.32 8.65 -8.84
CA VAL A 84 -13.82 10.00 -8.54
C VAL A 84 -14.92 10.35 -9.54
N GLY A 85 -16.15 10.46 -9.06
CA GLY A 85 -17.29 10.78 -9.95
C GLY A 85 -17.52 9.77 -11.07
N GLY A 86 -17.13 8.49 -10.86
CA GLY A 86 -17.25 7.43 -11.88
C GLY A 86 -16.08 7.35 -12.86
N VAL A 87 -15.06 8.22 -12.72
CA VAL A 87 -13.85 8.21 -13.53
C VAL A 87 -12.70 7.63 -12.71
N PRO A 88 -11.94 6.65 -13.25
CA PRO A 88 -10.78 6.11 -12.56
C PRO A 88 -9.60 7.09 -12.61
N HIS A 89 -9.02 7.35 -11.45
CA HIS A 89 -7.78 8.11 -11.29
C HIS A 89 -6.69 7.18 -10.78
N LEU A 90 -5.54 7.15 -11.48
CA LEU A 90 -4.40 6.33 -11.15
C LEU A 90 -3.29 7.20 -10.54
N TYR A 91 -2.88 6.85 -9.32
CA TYR A 91 -1.75 7.46 -8.63
C TYR A 91 -0.59 6.47 -8.62
N ASN A 92 0.58 6.91 -9.10
CA ASN A 92 1.81 6.12 -9.03
C ASN A 92 2.64 6.56 -7.82
N ILE A 93 3.04 5.62 -7.01
CA ILE A 93 3.74 5.85 -5.74
C ILE A 93 5.05 5.09 -5.75
N ASN A 94 6.13 5.80 -5.45
CA ASN A 94 7.46 5.22 -5.23
C ASN A 94 7.73 5.12 -3.73
N LEU A 95 7.27 4.03 -3.12
CA LEU A 95 7.43 3.81 -1.69
C LEU A 95 8.90 3.63 -1.29
N TYR A 96 9.71 3.01 -2.17
CA TYR A 96 11.14 2.82 -1.92
C TYR A 96 11.86 4.17 -1.78
N HIS A 97 11.60 5.11 -2.69
CA HIS A 97 12.17 6.46 -2.63
C HIS A 97 11.71 7.23 -1.39
N MET A 98 10.43 7.10 -1.03
CA MET A 98 9.86 7.75 0.16
C MET A 98 10.51 7.27 1.45
N LEU A 99 10.75 5.95 1.58
CA LEU A 99 11.40 5.36 2.75
C LEU A 99 12.87 5.76 2.86
N LEU A 100 13.60 5.84 1.74
CA LEU A 100 15.02 6.20 1.76
C LEU A 100 15.26 7.67 2.10
N ASN A 101 14.40 8.57 1.59
CA ASN A 101 14.60 10.01 1.73
C ASN A 101 13.74 10.63 2.85
N ALA A 102 12.92 9.82 3.53
CA ALA A 102 11.92 10.28 4.51
C ALA A 102 10.99 11.38 3.94
N ASP A 103 10.72 11.32 2.62
CA ASP A 103 9.86 12.26 1.91
C ASP A 103 8.50 11.62 1.62
N TYR A 104 7.52 11.93 2.45
CA TYR A 104 6.14 11.43 2.36
C TYR A 104 5.19 12.41 1.67
N SER A 105 5.71 13.41 0.96
CA SER A 105 4.90 14.42 0.27
C SER A 105 3.99 13.82 -0.81
N SER A 106 4.42 12.73 -1.42
CA SER A 106 3.70 12.01 -2.49
C SER A 106 2.82 10.87 -1.96
N ASP A 107 2.65 10.73 -0.63
CA ASP A 107 1.85 9.67 -0.02
C ASP A 107 0.40 10.15 0.19
N PRO A 108 -0.55 9.76 -0.66
CA PRO A 108 -1.93 10.22 -0.54
C PRO A 108 -2.64 9.55 0.64
N ILE A 109 -3.52 10.31 1.29
CA ILE A 109 -4.47 9.75 2.25
C ILE A 109 -5.43 8.85 1.48
N LEU A 110 -5.61 7.63 1.96
CA LEU A 110 -6.53 6.66 1.38
C LEU A 110 -8.00 7.04 1.63
N GLN A 111 -8.83 6.71 0.65
CA GLN A 111 -10.27 6.88 0.74
C GLN A 111 -10.98 5.52 0.66
N PRO A 112 -12.15 5.38 1.26
CA PRO A 112 -12.94 4.16 1.15
C PRO A 112 -13.18 3.77 -0.31
N GLY A 113 -12.90 2.51 -0.64
CA GLY A 113 -13.03 1.98 -1.99
C GLY A 113 -11.80 2.16 -2.89
N ASP A 114 -10.70 2.71 -2.39
CA ASP A 114 -9.43 2.71 -3.12
C ASP A 114 -8.91 1.29 -3.31
N VAL A 115 -8.27 1.04 -4.45
CA VAL A 115 -7.58 -0.21 -4.75
C VAL A 115 -6.08 0.07 -4.87
N VAL A 116 -5.30 -0.49 -3.95
CA VAL A 116 -3.84 -0.39 -3.93
C VAL A 116 -3.27 -1.64 -4.57
N TYR A 117 -2.51 -1.48 -5.65
CA TYR A 117 -1.86 -2.60 -6.32
C TYR A 117 -0.34 -2.53 -6.16
N VAL A 118 0.24 -3.59 -5.61
CA VAL A 118 1.67 -3.76 -5.41
C VAL A 118 2.20 -4.76 -6.44
N PRO A 119 2.90 -4.31 -7.49
CA PRO A 119 3.41 -5.20 -8.52
C PRO A 119 4.54 -6.08 -7.99
N LYS A 120 4.79 -7.18 -8.69
CA LYS A 120 5.94 -8.05 -8.43
C LYS A 120 7.18 -7.47 -9.07
N ALA A 121 8.29 -7.42 -8.33
CA ALA A 121 9.59 -7.04 -8.87
C ALA A 121 10.01 -8.01 -9.97
N ARG A 122 10.57 -7.47 -11.06
CA ARG A 122 11.17 -8.29 -12.11
C ARG A 122 12.37 -9.05 -11.55
N GLN A 123 12.20 -10.34 -11.36
CA GLN A 123 13.33 -11.21 -11.11
C GLN A 123 14.07 -11.44 -12.44
N TYR A 124 15.24 -10.86 -12.56
CA TYR A 124 16.18 -11.31 -13.58
C TYR A 124 16.72 -12.66 -13.11
N ASN A 125 16.30 -13.73 -13.75
CA ASN A 125 16.80 -15.07 -13.49
C ASN A 125 18.25 -15.13 -14.02
N ILE A 126 19.21 -14.84 -13.14
CA ILE A 126 20.65 -14.92 -13.45
C ILE A 126 21.03 -16.37 -13.78
N ALA A 127 20.19 -17.35 -13.41
CA ALA A 127 20.38 -18.75 -13.78
C ALA A 127 20.44 -18.97 -15.31
N ASN A 128 19.87 -18.08 -16.12
CA ASN A 128 20.01 -18.12 -17.57
C ASN A 128 21.34 -17.54 -18.09
N LEU A 129 22.14 -16.91 -17.20
CA LEU A 129 23.50 -16.45 -17.54
C LEU A 129 24.51 -17.58 -17.45
N THR A 130 24.18 -18.75 -16.90
CA THR A 130 25.05 -19.94 -16.91
C THR A 130 25.18 -20.58 -18.31
N ASN A 131 24.36 -20.14 -19.26
CA ASN A 131 24.52 -20.46 -20.68
C ASN A 131 25.33 -19.40 -21.44
N ILE A 132 26.25 -18.71 -20.77
CA ILE A 132 27.30 -18.00 -21.50
C ILE A 132 28.07 -19.10 -22.21
N PRO A 133 28.05 -19.15 -23.57
CA PRO A 133 28.77 -20.18 -24.29
C PRO A 133 30.21 -20.15 -23.82
N PHE A 134 30.79 -21.32 -23.52
CA PHE A 134 32.20 -21.47 -23.13
C PHE A 134 33.14 -20.60 -23.99
N ALA A 135 32.74 -20.32 -25.20
CA ALA A 135 33.41 -19.41 -26.13
C ALA A 135 33.64 -17.99 -25.58
N LEU A 136 32.68 -17.40 -24.83
CA LEU A 136 32.86 -16.09 -24.21
C LEU A 136 33.78 -16.15 -22.99
N TYR A 137 33.79 -17.25 -22.25
CA TYR A 137 34.74 -17.48 -21.17
C TYR A 137 36.17 -17.62 -21.69
N TYR A 138 36.36 -18.37 -22.80
CA TYR A 138 37.66 -18.49 -23.47
C TYR A 138 38.09 -17.15 -24.09
N LEU A 139 37.17 -16.36 -24.64
CA LEU A 139 37.48 -15.03 -25.16
C LEU A 139 37.93 -14.07 -24.04
N TYR A 140 37.28 -14.17 -22.87
CA TYR A 140 37.69 -13.41 -21.67
C TYR A 140 39.12 -13.80 -21.21
N LEU A 141 39.46 -15.10 -21.21
CA LEU A 141 40.81 -15.57 -20.88
C LEU A 141 41.88 -15.15 -21.91
N LEU A 142 41.52 -15.07 -23.17
CA LEU A 142 42.43 -14.60 -24.22
C LEU A 142 42.75 -13.11 -24.10
N ILE A 143 41.79 -12.30 -23.67
CA ILE A 143 41.93 -10.86 -23.44
C ILE A 143 42.64 -10.55 -22.11
N ASN A 144 42.50 -11.46 -21.12
CA ASN A 144 43.10 -11.32 -19.79
C ASN A 144 43.98 -12.55 -19.42
N PRO A 145 45.15 -12.67 -20.04
CA PRO A 145 45.99 -13.87 -19.79
C PRO A 145 46.48 -14.00 -18.34
N ALA A 146 46.43 -12.94 -17.54
CA ALA A 146 46.77 -12.95 -16.12
C ALA A 146 45.69 -13.57 -15.22
N ALA A 147 44.45 -13.72 -15.69
CA ALA A 147 43.35 -14.28 -14.90
C ALA A 147 43.44 -15.84 -14.79
N GLY A 148 44.23 -16.50 -15.61
CA GLY A 148 44.40 -17.98 -15.63
C GLY A 148 45.48 -18.51 -14.72
N LEU A 149 46.26 -17.70 -14.00
CA LEU A 149 47.46 -18.10 -13.28
C LEU A 149 47.28 -18.23 -11.76
N CYS A 150 46.10 -18.10 -11.21
CA CYS A 150 45.84 -18.29 -9.79
C CYS A 150 45.00 -19.52 -9.53
N CYS A 151 45.60 -20.71 -9.59
CA CYS A 151 45.23 -21.92 -8.86
C CYS A 151 46.04 -23.11 -9.39
N GLY A 152 47.34 -23.17 -9.04
CA GLY A 152 48.10 -24.43 -9.08
C GLY A 152 47.88 -25.16 -7.75
N PRO A 153 47.65 -26.47 -7.76
CA PRO A 153 47.46 -27.26 -6.54
C PRO A 153 48.77 -27.34 -5.76
N LYS A 154 48.66 -27.08 -4.45
CA LYS A 154 49.64 -27.60 -3.45
C LYS A 154 49.12 -28.88 -2.89
#